data_96a60df691e3aa0fa870bf862242f327
#
_entry.id   96a60df691e3aa0fa870bf862242f327
#
_cell.length_a   1.000
_cell.length_b   1.000
_cell.length_c   1.000
_cell.angle_alpha   90.00
_cell.angle_beta   90.00
_cell.angle_gamma   90.00
#
_symmetry.space_group_name_H-M   'P 1'
#
loop_
_entity.id
_entity.type
_entity.pdbx_description
1 polymer ?
#
loop_
_entity_poly.entity_id
_entity_poly.type
_entity_poly.pdbx_seq_one_letter_code
_entity_poly.pdbx_strand_id
1 'polypeptide(L)'
;MVKLSVLDYALIDEGKDAQKALQDSVTLAKLADRLGFKRIWFTEHHNVPAFVCSSPELMMMHVLSQTSQIRVGSGGVMLPHYRPYKIAEHFRMMAALYPNRIDLGIGNNPGTTMVKQALDGIDPTYDSYDESISLLRDYLTIKDKPSAHTLGVQPHIGHFPEMWLLSSSPSSAKIAAEQGIGLSVGTFLLPDINAIHAAKDNIDIYKKHFQVSTIKMDAKVMASVFVIVADNEAEVAALQHALDVWLLGKLQFAEFEHFPSVDTAQKYKLNDRDKEMIQAHQACIIAGTQEQVKAQLDDFIATFEVDEVLVAPLIPGIEQRCKTLKLLAEIYL
;
A
#
# COMPACT_ATOMS: atom_id res chain seq x y z
N MET A 1 13.20 13.88 10.78
CA MET A 1 12.30 12.90 11.42
C MET A 1 11.60 12.12 10.30
N VAL A 2 11.61 10.79 10.34
CA VAL A 2 10.93 9.94 9.34
C VAL A 2 9.43 10.16 9.44
N LYS A 3 8.72 10.13 8.32
CA LYS A 3 7.27 10.30 8.28
C LYS A 3 6.58 8.95 8.42
N LEU A 4 5.42 8.94 9.10
CA LEU A 4 4.55 7.77 9.15
C LEU A 4 3.34 7.96 8.23
N SER A 5 2.98 6.87 7.57
CA SER A 5 1.84 6.75 6.67
C SER A 5 1.10 5.44 6.88
N VAL A 6 -0.11 5.31 6.39
CA VAL A 6 -0.98 4.16 6.63
C VAL A 6 -1.25 3.43 5.32
N LEU A 7 -1.16 2.10 5.31
CA LEU A 7 -1.65 1.23 4.24
C LEU A 7 -2.88 0.48 4.73
N ASP A 8 -4.02 0.74 4.13
CA ASP A 8 -5.29 0.11 4.46
C ASP A 8 -5.70 -0.92 3.41
N TYR A 9 -5.99 -2.14 3.86
CA TYR A 9 -6.45 -3.24 3.03
C TYR A 9 -7.98 -3.28 2.89
N ALA A 10 -8.69 -2.41 3.58
CA ALA A 10 -10.15 -2.40 3.64
C ALA A 10 -10.71 -3.78 4.03
N LEU A 11 -10.35 -4.23 5.24
CA LEU A 11 -10.66 -5.58 5.73
C LEU A 11 -12.14 -5.77 6.03
N ILE A 12 -12.71 -6.87 5.56
CA ILE A 12 -13.97 -7.40 6.05
C ILE A 12 -13.64 -8.29 7.25
N ASP A 13 -13.83 -7.78 8.45
CA ASP A 13 -13.68 -8.54 9.68
C ASP A 13 -14.78 -9.61 9.82
N GLU A 14 -14.48 -10.71 10.49
CA GLU A 14 -15.48 -11.76 10.81
C GLU A 14 -16.76 -11.18 11.42
N GLY A 15 -17.89 -11.59 10.88
CA GLY A 15 -19.21 -11.10 11.31
C GLY A 15 -19.56 -9.68 10.82
N LYS A 16 -18.77 -9.10 9.93
CA LYS A 16 -19.06 -7.81 9.26
C LYS A 16 -19.31 -8.04 7.77
N ASP A 17 -19.84 -7.01 7.13
CA ASP A 17 -20.09 -6.97 5.69
C ASP A 17 -19.18 -5.94 4.98
N ALA A 18 -19.26 -5.93 3.65
CA ALA A 18 -18.49 -5.02 2.81
C ALA A 18 -18.79 -3.54 3.11
N GLN A 19 -20.04 -3.18 3.41
CA GLN A 19 -20.43 -1.80 3.73
C GLN A 19 -19.74 -1.35 5.01
N LYS A 20 -19.74 -2.20 6.04
CA LYS A 20 -19.06 -1.90 7.32
C LYS A 20 -17.56 -1.77 7.14
N ALA A 21 -16.94 -2.65 6.33
CA ALA A 21 -15.50 -2.58 6.04
C ALA A 21 -15.11 -1.24 5.37
N LEU A 22 -15.87 -0.78 4.38
CA LEU A 22 -15.64 0.52 3.74
C LEU A 22 -15.80 1.69 4.74
N GLN A 23 -16.80 1.64 5.62
CA GLN A 23 -17.01 2.64 6.68
C GLN A 23 -15.86 2.63 7.69
N ASP A 24 -15.33 1.46 8.02
CA ASP A 24 -14.19 1.30 8.93
C ASP A 24 -12.92 1.90 8.32
N SER A 25 -12.67 1.71 7.02
CA SER A 25 -11.59 2.38 6.31
C SER A 25 -11.71 3.91 6.33
N VAL A 26 -12.92 4.45 6.18
CA VAL A 26 -13.16 5.91 6.35
C VAL A 26 -12.88 6.36 7.78
N THR A 27 -13.27 5.57 8.77
CA THR A 27 -13.00 5.85 10.18
C THR A 27 -11.50 5.90 10.47
N LEU A 28 -10.75 4.94 9.94
CA LEU A 28 -9.30 4.87 10.04
C LEU A 28 -8.64 6.08 9.38
N ALA A 29 -9.07 6.45 8.17
CA ALA A 29 -8.55 7.59 7.42
C ALA A 29 -8.78 8.92 8.15
N LYS A 30 -9.97 9.13 8.70
CA LYS A 30 -10.28 10.32 9.51
C LYS A 30 -9.45 10.39 10.78
N LEU A 31 -9.16 9.26 11.39
CA LEU A 31 -8.28 9.20 12.55
C LEU A 31 -6.84 9.55 12.14
N ALA A 32 -6.32 8.95 11.08
CA ALA A 32 -4.98 9.22 10.56
C ALA A 32 -4.80 10.70 10.19
N ASP A 33 -5.82 11.34 9.56
CA ASP A 33 -5.83 12.78 9.25
C ASP A 33 -5.69 13.63 10.52
N ARG A 34 -6.48 13.32 11.57
CA ARG A 34 -6.43 14.06 12.85
C ARG A 34 -5.14 13.86 13.63
N LEU A 35 -4.54 12.67 13.53
CA LEU A 35 -3.29 12.35 14.21
C LEU A 35 -2.05 12.89 13.49
N GLY A 36 -2.16 13.39 12.26
CA GLY A 36 -1.05 13.98 11.52
C GLY A 36 -0.23 12.98 10.70
N PHE A 37 -0.74 11.78 10.42
CA PHE A 37 -0.10 10.87 9.45
C PHE A 37 0.04 11.55 8.10
N LYS A 38 1.16 11.29 7.42
CA LYS A 38 1.50 11.96 6.16
C LYS A 38 0.53 11.60 5.04
N ARG A 39 0.19 10.30 4.91
CA ARG A 39 -0.73 9.78 3.90
C ARG A 39 -1.45 8.51 4.36
N ILE A 40 -2.53 8.20 3.65
CA ILE A 40 -3.18 6.90 3.70
C ILE A 40 -3.33 6.38 2.28
N TRP A 41 -2.93 5.12 2.06
CA TRP A 41 -3.06 4.42 0.80
C TRP A 41 -4.01 3.24 0.92
N PHE A 42 -4.79 2.98 -0.13
CA PHE A 42 -5.69 1.84 -0.24
C PHE A 42 -5.13 0.85 -1.23
N THR A 43 -5.11 -0.43 -0.84
CA THR A 43 -4.65 -1.51 -1.73
C THR A 43 -5.71 -1.82 -2.79
N GLU A 44 -5.28 -2.39 -3.91
CA GLU A 44 -6.17 -2.98 -4.91
C GLU A 44 -6.06 -4.50 -4.83
N HIS A 45 -7.17 -5.16 -4.51
CA HIS A 45 -7.24 -6.62 -4.48
C HIS A 45 -8.51 -7.11 -5.17
N HIS A 46 -8.35 -8.14 -5.99
CA HIS A 46 -9.44 -8.77 -6.72
C HIS A 46 -9.60 -10.21 -6.28
N ASN A 47 -10.85 -10.64 -6.11
CA ASN A 47 -11.21 -12.01 -5.78
C ASN A 47 -10.57 -12.53 -4.47
N VAL A 48 -10.36 -11.65 -3.51
CA VAL A 48 -9.95 -11.99 -2.14
C VAL A 48 -11.12 -11.68 -1.21
N PRO A 49 -11.80 -12.68 -0.64
CA PRO A 49 -13.08 -12.47 0.06
C PRO A 49 -13.01 -11.48 1.22
N ALA A 50 -11.89 -11.44 1.94
CA ALA A 50 -11.73 -10.55 3.10
C ALA A 50 -11.26 -9.13 2.75
N PHE A 51 -10.97 -8.81 1.48
CA PHE A 51 -10.53 -7.47 1.05
C PHE A 51 -11.58 -6.84 0.14
N VAL A 52 -12.23 -5.77 0.60
CA VAL A 52 -13.34 -5.17 -0.14
C VAL A 52 -12.90 -4.17 -1.20
N CYS A 53 -11.67 -3.67 -1.15
CA CYS A 53 -11.20 -2.62 -2.06
C CYS A 53 -10.63 -3.22 -3.35
N SER A 54 -11.44 -3.18 -4.42
CA SER A 54 -11.03 -3.56 -5.78
C SER A 54 -10.87 -2.35 -6.72
N SER A 55 -11.16 -1.15 -6.24
CA SER A 55 -11.09 0.11 -7.00
C SER A 55 -10.60 1.22 -6.06
N PRO A 56 -9.29 1.29 -5.81
CA PRO A 56 -8.74 2.24 -4.85
C PRO A 56 -9.08 3.69 -5.18
N GLU A 57 -9.19 4.07 -6.45
CA GLU A 57 -9.56 5.43 -6.87
C GLU A 57 -10.96 5.84 -6.41
N LEU A 58 -11.92 4.91 -6.33
CA LEU A 58 -13.25 5.20 -5.79
C LEU A 58 -13.21 5.39 -4.28
N MET A 59 -12.44 4.54 -3.58
CA MET A 59 -12.23 4.69 -2.14
C MET A 59 -11.48 5.99 -1.80
N MET A 60 -10.47 6.33 -2.60
CA MET A 60 -9.75 7.60 -2.49
C MET A 60 -10.69 8.80 -2.58
N MET A 61 -11.55 8.86 -3.61
CA MET A 61 -12.52 9.95 -3.77
C MET A 61 -13.46 10.08 -2.57
N HIS A 62 -13.93 8.95 -2.05
CA HIS A 62 -14.80 8.93 -0.88
C HIS A 62 -14.10 9.46 0.38
N VAL A 63 -12.85 9.04 0.63
CA VAL A 63 -12.05 9.48 1.78
C VAL A 63 -11.61 10.94 1.66
N LEU A 64 -11.21 11.38 0.47
CA LEU A 64 -10.81 12.78 0.21
C LEU A 64 -11.91 13.78 0.58
N SER A 65 -13.18 13.42 0.30
CA SER A 65 -14.33 14.26 0.66
C SER A 65 -14.58 14.36 2.17
N GLN A 66 -13.97 13.52 2.98
CA GLN A 66 -14.19 13.40 4.42
C GLN A 66 -12.96 13.69 5.29
N THR A 67 -11.85 14.04 4.65
CA THR A 67 -10.57 14.38 5.29
C THR A 67 -10.05 15.73 4.77
N SER A 68 -9.14 16.38 5.49
CA SER A 68 -8.76 17.77 5.18
C SER A 68 -7.28 17.95 4.85
N GLN A 69 -6.36 17.24 5.49
CA GLN A 69 -4.92 17.45 5.40
C GLN A 69 -4.17 16.24 4.82
N ILE A 70 -4.57 15.03 5.21
CA ILE A 70 -3.89 13.79 4.83
C ILE A 70 -3.87 13.62 3.31
N ARG A 71 -2.73 13.19 2.77
CA ARG A 71 -2.65 12.76 1.37
C ARG A 71 -3.33 11.39 1.24
N VAL A 72 -3.98 11.17 0.12
CA VAL A 72 -4.69 9.91 -0.15
C VAL A 72 -4.17 9.31 -1.45
N GLY A 73 -3.91 8.02 -1.44
CA GLY A 73 -3.33 7.35 -2.59
C GLY A 73 -3.77 5.90 -2.77
N SER A 74 -3.34 5.34 -3.89
CA SER A 74 -3.40 3.90 -4.17
C SER A 74 -2.12 3.20 -3.72
N GLY A 75 -2.26 1.98 -3.18
CA GLY A 75 -1.12 1.22 -2.70
C GLY A 75 -1.11 -0.24 -3.18
N GLY A 76 -1.22 -0.48 -4.52
CA GLY A 76 -1.24 0.39 -5.71
C GLY A 76 -2.20 -0.08 -6.78
N VAL A 77 -2.44 0.81 -7.74
CA VAL A 77 -3.18 0.41 -8.95
C VAL A 77 -2.43 -0.71 -9.66
N MET A 78 -3.14 -1.78 -10.01
CA MET A 78 -2.60 -2.92 -10.78
C MET A 78 -2.48 -2.54 -12.26
N LEU A 79 -1.47 -1.71 -12.57
CA LEU A 79 -1.30 -1.06 -13.89
C LEU A 79 -1.36 -2.03 -15.09
N PRO A 80 -0.93 -3.29 -15.02
CA PRO A 80 -1.05 -4.22 -16.15
C PRO A 80 -2.49 -4.46 -16.65
N HIS A 81 -3.50 -4.17 -15.84
CA HIS A 81 -4.91 -4.33 -16.21
C HIS A 81 -5.55 -3.11 -16.85
N TYR A 82 -4.85 -1.95 -16.86
CA TYR A 82 -5.49 -0.69 -17.21
C TYR A 82 -4.73 0.07 -18.29
N ARG A 83 -5.47 0.86 -19.08
CA ARG A 83 -4.87 1.79 -20.03
C ARG A 83 -4.26 2.99 -19.28
N PRO A 84 -2.97 3.31 -19.47
CA PRO A 84 -2.32 4.43 -18.79
C PRO A 84 -3.05 5.76 -18.95
N TYR A 85 -3.63 6.01 -20.13
CA TYR A 85 -4.40 7.22 -20.40
C TYR A 85 -5.61 7.36 -19.45
N LYS A 86 -6.36 6.26 -19.23
CA LYS A 86 -7.55 6.28 -18.36
C LYS A 86 -7.19 6.48 -16.90
N ILE A 87 -6.11 5.85 -16.43
CA ILE A 87 -5.58 6.09 -15.08
C ILE A 87 -5.15 7.55 -14.92
N ALA A 88 -4.46 8.12 -15.92
CA ALA A 88 -4.08 9.54 -15.88
C ALA A 88 -5.31 10.47 -15.76
N GLU A 89 -6.40 10.21 -16.50
CA GLU A 89 -7.65 10.99 -16.38
C GLU A 89 -8.22 10.93 -14.96
N HIS A 90 -8.31 9.72 -14.36
CA HIS A 90 -8.82 9.56 -12.99
C HIS A 90 -8.00 10.37 -11.98
N PHE A 91 -6.67 10.20 -12.02
CA PHE A 91 -5.80 10.84 -11.04
C PHE A 91 -5.67 12.35 -11.26
N ARG A 92 -5.73 12.85 -12.49
CA ARG A 92 -5.80 14.30 -12.76
C ARG A 92 -7.12 14.90 -12.27
N MET A 93 -8.24 14.20 -12.43
CA MET A 93 -9.54 14.65 -11.91
C MET A 93 -9.51 14.75 -10.38
N MET A 94 -8.98 13.73 -9.69
CA MET A 94 -8.81 13.78 -8.24
C MET A 94 -7.87 14.92 -7.82
N ALA A 95 -6.75 15.12 -8.53
CA ALA A 95 -5.82 16.21 -8.23
C ALA A 95 -6.41 17.59 -8.46
N ALA A 96 -7.29 17.75 -9.46
CA ALA A 96 -8.01 19.00 -9.70
C ALA A 96 -8.98 19.35 -8.55
N LEU A 97 -9.65 18.33 -7.99
CA LEU A 97 -10.57 18.49 -6.88
C LEU A 97 -9.86 18.66 -5.53
N TYR A 98 -8.71 17.98 -5.35
CA TYR A 98 -7.95 17.95 -4.10
C TYR A 98 -6.47 18.22 -4.34
N PRO A 99 -6.10 19.49 -4.62
CA PRO A 99 -4.73 19.87 -4.96
C PRO A 99 -3.71 19.43 -3.89
N ASN A 100 -2.57 18.88 -4.36
CA ASN A 100 -1.44 18.45 -3.52
C ASN A 100 -1.74 17.31 -2.52
N ARG A 101 -2.87 16.63 -2.65
CA ARG A 101 -3.28 15.55 -1.74
C ARG A 101 -3.35 14.17 -2.40
N ILE A 102 -2.97 14.04 -3.67
CA ILE A 102 -3.13 12.81 -4.43
C ILE A 102 -1.80 12.11 -4.64
N ASP A 103 -1.78 10.80 -4.38
CA ASP A 103 -0.68 9.89 -4.68
C ASP A 103 -1.16 8.77 -5.60
N LEU A 104 -0.40 8.49 -6.64
CA LEU A 104 -0.58 7.34 -7.53
C LEU A 104 0.51 6.31 -7.25
N GLY A 105 0.23 5.34 -6.41
CA GLY A 105 1.03 4.12 -6.31
C GLY A 105 0.60 3.11 -7.36
N ILE A 106 1.55 2.50 -8.04
CA ILE A 106 1.33 1.50 -9.09
C ILE A 106 2.06 0.20 -8.78
N GLY A 107 1.45 -0.93 -9.09
CA GLY A 107 2.00 -2.27 -8.90
C GLY A 107 2.03 -3.07 -10.19
N ASN A 108 2.84 -4.13 -10.21
CA ASN A 108 3.04 -5.03 -11.36
C ASN A 108 2.38 -6.41 -11.17
N ASN A 109 1.68 -6.64 -10.06
CA ASN A 109 1.08 -7.95 -9.83
C ASN A 109 -0.21 -8.10 -10.66
N PRO A 110 -0.31 -9.10 -11.57
CA PRO A 110 -1.53 -9.32 -12.35
C PRO A 110 -2.62 -10.08 -11.58
N GLY A 111 -2.40 -10.42 -10.32
CA GLY A 111 -3.32 -11.24 -9.53
C GLY A 111 -3.33 -12.71 -9.96
N THR A 112 -4.44 -13.40 -9.64
CA THR A 112 -4.63 -14.82 -10.03
C THR A 112 -4.94 -14.96 -11.53
N THR A 113 -4.77 -16.15 -12.07
CA THR A 113 -5.12 -16.45 -13.48
C THR A 113 -6.57 -16.08 -13.80
N MET A 114 -7.50 -16.34 -12.87
CA MET A 114 -8.92 -15.99 -13.05
C MET A 114 -9.14 -14.48 -13.13
N VAL A 115 -8.48 -13.72 -12.25
CA VAL A 115 -8.53 -12.25 -12.23
C VAL A 115 -7.92 -11.70 -13.52
N LYS A 116 -6.76 -12.20 -13.91
CA LYS A 116 -6.12 -11.81 -15.16
C LYS A 116 -7.06 -12.04 -16.36
N GLN A 117 -7.65 -13.22 -16.50
CA GLN A 117 -8.59 -13.50 -17.59
C GLN A 117 -9.84 -12.61 -17.58
N ALA A 118 -10.32 -12.22 -16.40
CA ALA A 118 -11.48 -11.35 -16.27
C ALA A 118 -11.18 -9.88 -16.60
N LEU A 119 -9.96 -9.43 -16.33
CA LEU A 119 -9.51 -8.06 -16.53
C LEU A 119 -8.70 -7.87 -17.83
N ASP A 120 -8.16 -8.93 -18.42
CA ASP A 120 -7.47 -8.88 -19.71
C ASP A 120 -8.49 -8.41 -20.78
N GLY A 121 -8.61 -7.10 -20.89
CA GLY A 121 -9.35 -6.49 -21.98
C GLY A 121 -8.61 -6.71 -23.31
N ILE A 122 -9.36 -6.84 -24.31
CA ILE A 122 -9.24 -7.15 -25.73
C ILE A 122 -8.01 -6.52 -26.45
N ASP A 123 -6.88 -6.38 -25.99
CA ASP A 123 -5.67 -6.17 -26.81
C ASP A 123 -4.39 -5.97 -25.99
N PRO A 124 -3.42 -6.87 -26.10
CA PRO A 124 -2.12 -6.72 -25.42
C PRO A 124 -1.14 -5.79 -26.18
N THR A 125 -1.58 -4.74 -26.81
CA THR A 125 -0.71 -3.83 -27.60
C THR A 125 0.15 -2.87 -26.77
N TYR A 126 0.20 -3.02 -25.44
CA TYR A 126 1.22 -2.36 -24.64
C TYR A 126 2.41 -3.29 -24.46
N ASP A 127 3.53 -2.88 -25.05
CA ASP A 127 4.67 -3.74 -25.26
C ASP A 127 5.45 -4.10 -23.99
N SER A 128 5.42 -3.25 -22.96
CA SER A 128 6.06 -3.56 -21.68
C SER A 128 5.48 -2.76 -20.50
N TYR A 129 5.73 -3.27 -19.29
CA TYR A 129 5.36 -2.58 -18.05
C TYR A 129 6.07 -1.22 -17.90
N ASP A 130 7.33 -1.14 -18.33
CA ASP A 130 8.12 0.10 -18.30
C ASP A 130 7.54 1.17 -19.25
N GLU A 131 7.14 0.78 -20.45
CA GLU A 131 6.45 1.69 -21.41
C GLU A 131 5.12 2.19 -20.84
N SER A 132 4.35 1.31 -20.20
CA SER A 132 3.09 1.69 -19.53
C SER A 132 3.33 2.74 -18.42
N ILE A 133 4.40 2.59 -17.63
CA ILE A 133 4.80 3.57 -16.61
C ILE A 133 5.21 4.88 -17.25
N SER A 134 6.03 4.84 -18.31
CA SER A 134 6.48 6.02 -19.03
C SER A 134 5.30 6.80 -19.62
N LEU A 135 4.40 6.11 -20.31
CA LEU A 135 3.17 6.69 -20.86
C LEU A 135 2.29 7.31 -19.78
N LEU A 136 2.10 6.60 -18.66
CA LEU A 136 1.31 7.10 -17.54
C LEU A 136 1.90 8.39 -16.97
N ARG A 137 3.22 8.42 -16.75
CA ARG A 137 3.94 9.62 -16.30
C ARG A 137 3.76 10.77 -17.28
N ASP A 138 3.92 10.51 -18.57
CA ASP A 138 3.82 11.52 -19.61
C ASP A 138 2.39 12.07 -19.71
N TYR A 139 1.36 11.23 -19.64
CA TYR A 139 -0.04 11.68 -19.58
C TYR A 139 -0.36 12.46 -18.31
N LEU A 140 0.22 12.11 -17.15
CA LEU A 140 0.05 12.89 -15.94
C LEU A 140 0.65 14.28 -16.03
N THR A 141 1.77 14.43 -16.75
CA THR A 141 2.56 15.68 -16.83
C THR A 141 2.33 16.49 -18.09
N ILE A 142 1.57 15.98 -19.06
CA ILE A 142 1.28 16.68 -20.31
C ILE A 142 0.65 18.06 -20.07
N LYS A 143 1.22 19.08 -20.66
CA LYS A 143 0.76 20.47 -20.54
C LYS A 143 -0.11 20.92 -21.72
N ASP A 144 -0.13 20.14 -22.78
CA ASP A 144 -0.90 20.45 -23.97
C ASP A 144 -2.40 20.34 -23.72
N LYS A 145 -3.14 21.31 -24.22
CA LYS A 145 -4.61 21.25 -24.16
C LYS A 145 -5.12 20.34 -25.29
N PRO A 146 -6.15 19.54 -25.02
CA PRO A 146 -6.77 18.75 -26.07
C PRO A 146 -7.25 19.61 -27.21
N SER A 147 -7.04 19.15 -28.45
CA SER A 147 -7.54 19.78 -29.68
C SER A 147 -7.88 18.70 -30.70
N ALA A 148 -8.38 19.10 -31.89
CA ALA A 148 -8.65 18.16 -32.99
C ALA A 148 -7.38 17.40 -33.45
N HIS A 149 -6.18 17.92 -33.14
CA HIS A 149 -4.88 17.39 -33.61
C HIS A 149 -3.90 17.09 -32.48
N THR A 150 -4.30 17.30 -31.22
CA THR A 150 -3.42 17.15 -30.07
C THR A 150 -4.14 16.34 -28.99
N LEU A 151 -3.57 15.18 -28.63
CA LEU A 151 -4.04 14.41 -27.48
C LEU A 151 -3.58 15.11 -26.20
N GLY A 152 -4.55 15.58 -25.40
CA GLY A 152 -4.30 16.06 -24.05
C GLY A 152 -5.05 15.21 -23.05
N VAL A 153 -4.77 15.38 -21.76
CA VAL A 153 -5.48 14.69 -20.68
C VAL A 153 -6.28 15.70 -19.86
N GLN A 154 -7.56 15.45 -19.70
CA GLN A 154 -8.46 16.27 -18.90
C GLN A 154 -8.57 15.76 -17.46
N PRO A 155 -8.81 16.66 -16.47
CA PRO A 155 -8.78 18.13 -16.59
C PRO A 155 -7.36 18.67 -16.77
N HIS A 156 -7.23 19.84 -17.40
CA HIS A 156 -5.94 20.52 -17.50
C HIS A 156 -5.61 21.18 -16.15
N ILE A 157 -4.52 20.75 -15.53
CA ILE A 157 -4.10 21.19 -14.18
C ILE A 157 -2.62 21.59 -14.19
N GLY A 158 -2.25 22.50 -13.28
CA GLY A 158 -0.87 22.99 -13.14
C GLY A 158 -0.03 22.24 -12.10
N HIS A 159 -0.57 21.22 -11.48
CA HIS A 159 0.09 20.38 -10.46
C HIS A 159 -0.23 18.92 -10.74
N PHE A 160 0.63 18.01 -10.26
CA PHE A 160 0.53 16.60 -10.60
C PHE A 160 0.45 15.72 -9.33
N PRO A 161 -0.25 14.56 -9.39
CA PRO A 161 -0.14 13.55 -8.36
C PRO A 161 1.31 13.14 -8.12
N GLU A 162 1.69 12.85 -6.88
CA GLU A 162 2.94 12.13 -6.66
C GLU A 162 2.80 10.71 -7.20
N MET A 163 3.80 10.25 -7.94
CA MET A 163 3.80 8.91 -8.53
C MET A 163 4.82 8.02 -7.83
N TRP A 164 4.42 6.79 -7.52
CA TRP A 164 5.21 5.83 -6.77
C TRP A 164 5.14 4.45 -7.42
N LEU A 165 6.27 3.76 -7.53
CA LEU A 165 6.32 2.38 -7.97
C LEU A 165 6.46 1.46 -6.76
N LEU A 166 5.50 0.53 -6.59
CA LEU A 166 5.54 -0.50 -5.57
C LEU A 166 6.29 -1.71 -6.12
N SER A 167 7.39 -2.06 -5.49
CA SER A 167 8.20 -3.16 -5.96
C SER A 167 9.10 -3.79 -4.90
N SER A 168 9.42 -5.07 -5.16
CA SER A 168 10.43 -5.83 -4.43
C SER A 168 11.52 -6.39 -5.36
N SER A 169 11.64 -5.90 -6.62
CA SER A 169 12.62 -6.39 -7.58
C SER A 169 13.65 -5.33 -8.00
N PRO A 170 14.91 -5.72 -8.29
CA PRO A 170 15.95 -4.81 -8.79
C PRO A 170 15.59 -4.10 -10.08
N SER A 171 14.92 -4.78 -11.01
CA SER A 171 14.48 -4.21 -12.29
C SER A 171 13.47 -3.08 -12.09
N SER A 172 12.47 -3.30 -11.24
CA SER A 172 11.48 -2.25 -10.95
C SER A 172 12.06 -1.08 -10.16
N ALA A 173 13.00 -1.34 -9.24
CA ALA A 173 13.73 -0.27 -8.56
C ALA A 173 14.49 0.63 -9.54
N LYS A 174 15.13 0.03 -10.55
CA LYS A 174 15.80 0.74 -11.62
C LYS A 174 14.82 1.54 -12.48
N ILE A 175 13.70 0.93 -12.87
CA ILE A 175 12.62 1.63 -13.62
C ILE A 175 12.13 2.86 -12.83
N ALA A 176 11.81 2.72 -11.55
CA ALA A 176 11.38 3.84 -10.72
C ALA A 176 12.41 4.98 -10.70
N ALA A 177 13.69 4.64 -10.60
CA ALA A 177 14.79 5.59 -10.60
C ALA A 177 14.93 6.33 -11.96
N GLU A 178 14.93 5.60 -13.06
CA GLU A 178 15.07 6.15 -14.41
C GLU A 178 13.86 6.99 -14.83
N GLN A 179 12.67 6.60 -14.38
CA GLN A 179 11.43 7.36 -14.57
C GLN A 179 11.31 8.56 -13.64
N GLY A 180 12.18 8.70 -12.65
CA GLY A 180 12.18 9.81 -11.70
C GLY A 180 10.89 9.86 -10.86
N ILE A 181 10.44 8.73 -10.35
CA ILE A 181 9.26 8.58 -9.47
C ILE A 181 9.67 7.99 -8.13
N GLY A 182 8.81 8.03 -7.12
CA GLY A 182 9.11 7.46 -5.80
C GLY A 182 9.17 5.92 -5.84
N LEU A 183 9.96 5.32 -4.96
CA LEU A 183 9.99 3.87 -4.74
C LEU A 183 9.30 3.53 -3.42
N SER A 184 8.37 2.56 -3.45
CA SER A 184 7.79 1.94 -2.27
C SER A 184 8.15 0.46 -2.23
N VAL A 185 8.91 0.03 -1.22
CA VAL A 185 9.28 -1.38 -1.03
C VAL A 185 8.39 -2.03 0.02
N GLY A 186 7.84 -3.21 -0.29
CA GLY A 186 7.06 -4.01 0.67
C GLY A 186 7.95 -5.06 1.31
N THR A 187 8.22 -4.94 2.60
CA THR A 187 9.07 -5.91 3.32
C THR A 187 8.29 -7.15 3.76
N PHE A 188 6.96 -7.12 3.72
CA PHE A 188 6.08 -8.20 4.15
C PHE A 188 5.66 -9.17 3.03
N LEU A 189 5.99 -8.85 1.78
CA LEU A 189 5.61 -9.70 0.63
C LEU A 189 6.46 -10.97 0.52
N LEU A 190 7.55 -11.04 1.25
CA LEU A 190 8.54 -12.10 1.14
C LEU A 190 8.88 -12.60 2.56
N PRO A 191 8.40 -13.77 2.98
CA PRO A 191 8.62 -14.29 4.33
C PRO A 191 10.02 -14.91 4.49
N ASP A 192 11.06 -14.17 4.12
CA ASP A 192 12.45 -14.63 4.23
C ASP A 192 13.36 -13.45 4.60
N ILE A 193 14.28 -13.69 5.52
CA ILE A 193 15.33 -12.72 5.90
C ILE A 193 16.15 -12.26 4.68
N ASN A 194 16.34 -13.14 3.68
CA ASN A 194 17.01 -12.78 2.45
C ASN A 194 16.23 -11.75 1.62
N ALA A 195 14.91 -11.72 1.75
CA ALA A 195 14.06 -10.74 1.09
C ALA A 195 14.17 -9.35 1.73
N ILE A 196 14.43 -9.28 3.03
CA ILE A 196 14.73 -8.04 3.73
C ILE A 196 16.05 -7.45 3.19
N HIS A 197 17.09 -8.28 3.01
CA HIS A 197 18.33 -7.86 2.38
C HIS A 197 18.12 -7.42 0.93
N ALA A 198 17.34 -8.18 0.15
CA ALA A 198 17.00 -7.82 -1.23
C ALA A 198 16.24 -6.48 -1.31
N ALA A 199 15.40 -6.15 -0.35
CA ALA A 199 14.74 -4.85 -0.28
C ALA A 199 15.74 -3.70 -0.09
N LYS A 200 16.77 -3.88 0.75
CA LYS A 200 17.85 -2.90 0.93
C LYS A 200 18.63 -2.70 -0.39
N ASP A 201 19.01 -3.78 -1.04
CA ASP A 201 19.72 -3.73 -2.33
C ASP A 201 18.90 -2.98 -3.40
N ASN A 202 17.58 -3.19 -3.42
CA ASN A 202 16.69 -2.47 -4.34
C ASN A 202 16.65 -0.97 -4.04
N ILE A 203 16.66 -0.57 -2.78
CA ILE A 203 16.74 0.84 -2.37
C ILE A 203 18.06 1.47 -2.83
N ASP A 204 19.16 0.76 -2.68
CA ASP A 204 20.49 1.24 -3.10
C ASP A 204 20.59 1.38 -4.62
N ILE A 205 20.02 0.43 -5.39
CA ILE A 205 19.88 0.52 -6.84
C ILE A 205 19.07 1.75 -7.22
N TYR A 206 17.93 1.98 -6.59
CA TYR A 206 17.07 3.13 -6.85
C TYR A 206 17.80 4.44 -6.58
N LYS A 207 18.38 4.62 -5.39
CA LYS A 207 19.11 5.84 -5.02
C LYS A 207 20.26 6.14 -5.99
N LYS A 208 21.00 5.10 -6.40
CA LYS A 208 22.15 5.22 -7.32
C LYS A 208 21.77 5.67 -8.73
N HIS A 209 20.61 5.25 -9.23
CA HIS A 209 20.21 5.48 -10.63
C HIS A 209 19.12 6.55 -10.76
N PHE A 210 18.71 7.19 -9.66
CA PHE A 210 17.62 8.17 -9.66
C PHE A 210 17.92 9.35 -10.61
N GLN A 211 16.93 9.65 -11.43
CA GLN A 211 16.90 10.80 -12.35
C GLN A 211 15.80 11.77 -11.94
N VAL A 212 16.13 13.06 -11.91
CA VAL A 212 15.13 14.11 -11.62
C VAL A 212 14.08 14.16 -12.73
N SER A 213 12.83 14.29 -12.35
CA SER A 213 11.70 14.41 -13.27
C SER A 213 10.80 15.60 -12.92
N THR A 214 9.79 15.85 -13.76
CA THR A 214 8.75 16.87 -13.48
C THR A 214 7.91 16.51 -12.25
N ILE A 215 7.78 15.21 -11.94
CA ILE A 215 6.99 14.72 -10.79
C ILE A 215 7.82 14.77 -9.52
N LYS A 216 9.13 14.51 -9.60
CA LYS A 216 9.97 14.34 -8.40
C LYS A 216 11.38 14.90 -8.59
N MET A 217 11.78 15.76 -7.67
CA MET A 217 13.06 16.46 -7.71
C MET A 217 14.18 15.75 -6.95
N ASP A 218 13.82 14.80 -6.06
CA ASP A 218 14.76 14.05 -5.24
C ASP A 218 14.30 12.59 -5.09
N ALA A 219 15.26 11.70 -4.90
CA ALA A 219 14.97 10.30 -4.60
C ALA A 219 14.18 10.19 -3.29
N LYS A 220 13.04 9.50 -3.33
CA LYS A 220 12.21 9.25 -2.15
C LYS A 220 11.88 7.78 -2.04
N VAL A 221 12.15 7.23 -0.86
CA VAL A 221 11.92 5.83 -0.55
C VAL A 221 10.91 5.71 0.59
N MET A 222 9.94 4.85 0.38
CA MET A 222 8.97 4.41 1.39
C MET A 222 9.14 2.91 1.60
N ALA A 223 9.11 2.44 2.85
CA ALA A 223 9.03 1.01 3.14
C ALA A 223 7.74 0.68 3.86
N SER A 224 7.08 -0.40 3.42
CA SER A 224 5.82 -0.88 4.00
C SER A 224 6.08 -2.07 4.90
N VAL A 225 5.47 -2.08 6.09
CA VAL A 225 5.63 -3.14 7.09
C VAL A 225 4.33 -3.36 7.86
N PHE A 226 4.03 -4.61 8.22
CA PHE A 226 2.93 -4.90 9.15
C PHE A 226 3.29 -4.43 10.55
N VAL A 227 2.39 -3.69 11.19
CA VAL A 227 2.64 -3.15 12.54
C VAL A 227 1.49 -3.48 13.47
N ILE A 228 1.81 -4.03 14.62
CA ILE A 228 0.88 -4.34 15.72
C ILE A 228 1.39 -3.65 16.99
N VAL A 229 0.62 -2.71 17.52
CA VAL A 229 0.92 -2.07 18.80
C VAL A 229 -0.26 -2.26 19.74
N ALA A 230 0.00 -2.73 20.95
CA ALA A 230 -1.01 -2.89 21.99
C ALA A 230 -0.47 -2.53 23.36
N ASP A 231 -1.35 -2.44 24.37
CA ASP A 231 -0.99 -2.00 25.72
C ASP A 231 -0.14 -3.03 26.48
N ASN A 232 -0.25 -4.31 26.12
CA ASN A 232 0.46 -5.39 26.79
C ASN A 232 0.76 -6.56 25.84
N GLU A 233 1.71 -7.40 26.23
CA GLU A 233 2.21 -8.53 25.43
C GLU A 233 1.15 -9.59 25.13
N ALA A 234 0.17 -9.79 26.01
CA ALA A 234 -0.88 -10.78 25.80
C ALA A 234 -1.82 -10.33 24.66
N GLU A 235 -2.16 -9.06 24.61
CA GLU A 235 -2.94 -8.46 23.51
C GLU A 235 -2.15 -8.48 22.20
N VAL A 236 -0.86 -8.14 22.24
CA VAL A 236 0.04 -8.23 21.07
C VAL A 236 0.06 -9.65 20.52
N ALA A 237 0.31 -10.64 21.37
CA ALA A 237 0.38 -12.05 20.96
C ALA A 237 -0.95 -12.54 20.34
N ALA A 238 -2.08 -12.12 20.88
CA ALA A 238 -3.40 -12.49 20.38
C ALA A 238 -3.67 -11.89 18.98
N LEU A 239 -3.36 -10.60 18.78
CA LEU A 239 -3.50 -9.91 17.49
C LEU A 239 -2.52 -10.47 16.45
N GLN A 240 -1.27 -10.70 16.84
CA GLN A 240 -0.26 -11.29 15.99
C GLN A 240 -0.65 -12.70 15.54
N HIS A 241 -1.17 -13.52 16.46
CA HIS A 241 -1.65 -14.86 16.10
C HIS A 241 -2.79 -14.82 15.06
N ALA A 242 -3.70 -13.85 15.14
CA ALA A 242 -4.74 -13.69 14.11
C ALA A 242 -4.15 -13.33 12.73
N LEU A 243 -3.14 -12.46 12.69
CA LEU A 243 -2.40 -12.15 11.47
C LEU A 243 -1.61 -13.37 10.96
N ASP A 244 -0.92 -14.08 11.84
CA ASP A 244 -0.15 -15.29 11.49
C ASP A 244 -1.03 -16.35 10.82
N VAL A 245 -2.20 -16.64 11.41
CA VAL A 245 -3.17 -17.59 10.85
C VAL A 245 -3.69 -17.13 9.49
N TRP A 246 -3.98 -15.84 9.35
CA TRP A 246 -4.38 -15.25 8.07
C TRP A 246 -3.29 -15.39 7.01
N LEU A 247 -2.04 -15.11 7.34
CA LEU A 247 -0.89 -15.16 6.43
C LEU A 247 -0.51 -16.59 5.99
N LEU A 248 -1.04 -17.64 6.62
CA LEU A 248 -0.85 -19.01 6.13
C LEU A 248 -1.36 -19.18 4.69
N GLY A 249 -2.40 -18.46 4.32
CA GLY A 249 -2.81 -18.25 2.93
C GLY A 249 -3.02 -19.52 2.10
N LYS A 250 -3.43 -20.64 2.72
CA LYS A 250 -3.47 -21.98 2.13
C LYS A 250 -4.27 -22.06 0.84
N LEU A 251 -5.25 -21.19 0.67
CA LEU A 251 -6.10 -21.11 -0.53
C LEU A 251 -6.06 -19.69 -1.12
N GLN A 252 -4.88 -19.12 -1.28
CA GLN A 252 -4.70 -17.76 -1.83
C GLN A 252 -5.46 -16.69 -1.02
N PHE A 253 -5.33 -16.73 0.31
CA PHE A 253 -6.07 -15.89 1.28
C PHE A 253 -7.59 -16.13 1.31
N ALA A 254 -8.08 -17.22 0.74
CA ALA A 254 -9.49 -17.59 0.74
C ALA A 254 -9.84 -18.68 1.78
N GLU A 255 -8.94 -19.01 2.70
CA GLU A 255 -9.21 -19.98 3.77
C GLU A 255 -10.27 -19.48 4.74
N PHE A 256 -10.34 -18.19 4.91
CA PHE A 256 -11.39 -17.51 5.65
C PHE A 256 -12.17 -16.62 4.68
N GLU A 257 -13.49 -16.69 4.74
CA GLU A 257 -14.36 -15.79 3.99
C GLU A 257 -14.15 -14.33 4.42
N HIS A 258 -13.88 -14.11 5.73
CA HIS A 258 -13.58 -12.82 6.32
C HIS A 258 -12.29 -12.90 7.14
N PHE A 259 -11.71 -11.76 7.48
CA PHE A 259 -10.52 -11.74 8.33
C PHE A 259 -10.86 -12.28 9.71
N PRO A 260 -10.14 -13.32 10.20
CA PRO A 260 -10.53 -14.04 11.41
C PRO A 260 -10.44 -13.16 12.65
N SER A 261 -11.39 -13.32 13.56
CA SER A 261 -11.30 -12.76 14.91
C SER A 261 -10.17 -13.44 15.70
N VAL A 262 -9.75 -12.80 16.79
CA VAL A 262 -8.80 -13.41 17.74
C VAL A 262 -9.30 -14.79 18.23
N ASP A 263 -10.59 -14.88 18.57
CA ASP A 263 -11.20 -16.13 19.05
C ASP A 263 -11.18 -17.24 18.00
N THR A 264 -11.43 -16.91 16.75
CA THR A 264 -11.38 -17.87 15.63
C THR A 264 -9.94 -18.31 15.36
N ALA A 265 -8.99 -17.37 15.35
CA ALA A 265 -7.59 -17.69 15.18
C ALA A 265 -7.04 -18.59 16.29
N GLN A 266 -7.42 -18.37 17.57
CA GLN A 266 -7.01 -19.20 18.69
C GLN A 266 -7.53 -20.65 18.62
N LYS A 267 -8.66 -20.86 17.95
CA LYS A 267 -9.23 -22.20 17.74
C LYS A 267 -8.62 -22.93 16.55
N TYR A 268 -7.87 -22.22 15.69
CA TYR A 268 -7.25 -22.80 14.51
C TYR A 268 -6.15 -23.78 14.89
N LYS A 269 -6.19 -25.00 14.31
CA LYS A 269 -5.22 -26.05 14.61
C LYS A 269 -4.04 -25.97 13.67
N LEU A 270 -2.93 -25.51 14.19
CA LEU A 270 -1.66 -25.45 13.46
C LEU A 270 -1.00 -26.82 13.37
N ASN A 271 -0.57 -27.21 12.18
CA ASN A 271 0.37 -28.31 11.99
C ASN A 271 1.83 -27.79 12.03
N ASP A 272 2.80 -28.68 11.93
CA ASP A 272 4.22 -28.29 12.07
C ASP A 272 4.69 -27.39 10.92
N ARG A 273 4.21 -27.63 9.69
CA ARG A 273 4.50 -26.74 8.55
C ARG A 273 3.92 -25.33 8.74
N ASP A 274 2.72 -25.23 9.33
CA ASP A 274 2.11 -23.93 9.65
C ASP A 274 2.98 -23.14 10.63
N LYS A 275 3.54 -23.81 11.64
CA LYS A 275 4.43 -23.19 12.64
C LYS A 275 5.72 -22.68 12.00
N GLU A 276 6.31 -23.45 11.06
CA GLU A 276 7.49 -23.04 10.31
C GLU A 276 7.19 -21.80 9.44
N MET A 277 6.04 -21.78 8.77
CA MET A 277 5.62 -20.62 7.96
C MET A 277 5.40 -19.39 8.84
N ILE A 278 4.72 -19.52 9.97
CA ILE A 278 4.52 -18.43 10.94
C ILE A 278 5.87 -17.87 11.40
N GLN A 279 6.79 -18.74 11.77
CA GLN A 279 8.13 -18.30 12.20
C GLN A 279 8.85 -17.50 11.10
N ALA A 280 8.73 -17.90 9.84
CA ALA A 280 9.30 -17.15 8.73
C ALA A 280 8.63 -15.77 8.55
N HIS A 281 7.30 -15.70 8.69
CA HIS A 281 6.55 -14.44 8.57
C HIS A 281 6.87 -13.42 9.67
N GLN A 282 7.23 -13.88 10.87
CA GLN A 282 7.53 -13.00 12.00
C GLN A 282 8.67 -12.02 11.71
N ALA A 283 9.62 -12.37 10.84
CA ALA A 283 10.67 -11.47 10.41
C ALA A 283 10.16 -10.21 9.66
N CYS A 284 8.92 -10.25 9.17
CA CYS A 284 8.30 -9.18 8.36
C CYS A 284 7.23 -8.38 9.15
N ILE A 285 7.10 -8.65 10.45
CA ILE A 285 6.09 -8.03 11.32
C ILE A 285 6.78 -7.31 12.46
N ILE A 286 6.45 -6.04 12.66
CA ILE A 286 6.83 -5.25 13.82
C ILE A 286 5.69 -5.32 14.83
N ALA A 287 5.91 -5.97 15.98
CA ALA A 287 4.86 -6.19 16.97
C ALA A 287 5.38 -6.01 18.39
N GLY A 288 4.58 -5.41 19.27
CA GLY A 288 4.93 -5.21 20.67
C GLY A 288 4.14 -4.12 21.37
N THR A 289 4.56 -3.82 22.59
CA THR A 289 4.18 -2.60 23.29
C THR A 289 4.76 -1.38 22.59
N GLN A 290 4.32 -0.16 22.96
CA GLN A 290 4.86 1.08 22.37
C GLN A 290 6.39 1.14 22.40
N GLU A 291 7.01 0.79 23.52
CA GLU A 291 8.46 0.83 23.68
C GLU A 291 9.15 -0.19 22.75
N GLN A 292 8.64 -1.43 22.70
CA GLN A 292 9.16 -2.48 21.82
C GLN A 292 9.02 -2.13 20.35
N VAL A 293 7.87 -1.61 19.95
CA VAL A 293 7.62 -1.20 18.54
C VAL A 293 8.47 -0.01 18.18
N LYS A 294 8.67 0.96 19.10
CA LYS A 294 9.58 2.08 18.85
C LYS A 294 10.99 1.59 18.52
N ALA A 295 11.54 0.71 19.34
CA ALA A 295 12.89 0.18 19.12
C ALA A 295 12.99 -0.57 17.77
N GLN A 296 12.01 -1.42 17.44
CA GLN A 296 11.98 -2.15 16.17
C GLN A 296 11.83 -1.24 14.95
N LEU A 297 10.98 -0.20 15.04
CA LEU A 297 10.80 0.76 13.95
C LEU A 297 12.04 1.65 13.77
N ASP A 298 12.69 2.07 14.84
CA ASP A 298 13.93 2.85 14.77
C ASP A 298 15.04 2.04 14.08
N ASP A 299 15.17 0.74 14.40
CA ASP A 299 16.10 -0.17 13.73
C ASP A 299 15.73 -0.40 12.26
N PHE A 300 14.44 -0.61 11.96
CA PHE A 300 13.94 -0.72 10.60
C PHE A 300 14.24 0.53 9.76
N ILE A 301 14.01 1.71 10.31
CA ILE A 301 14.30 2.99 9.65
C ILE A 301 15.80 3.14 9.40
N ALA A 302 16.64 2.80 10.38
CA ALA A 302 18.09 2.85 10.25
C ALA A 302 18.62 1.85 9.22
N THR A 303 18.08 0.64 9.20
CA THR A 303 18.48 -0.43 8.27
C THR A 303 18.19 -0.06 6.83
N PHE A 304 16.97 0.43 6.54
CA PHE A 304 16.53 0.73 5.19
C PHE A 304 16.83 2.15 4.73
N GLU A 305 17.18 3.06 5.64
CA GLU A 305 17.44 4.48 5.35
C GLU A 305 16.31 5.11 4.51
N VAL A 306 15.05 4.91 4.96
CA VAL A 306 13.86 5.36 4.26
C VAL A 306 13.43 6.76 4.68
N ASP A 307 12.76 7.47 3.78
CA ASP A 307 12.18 8.79 4.05
C ASP A 307 10.85 8.68 4.80
N GLU A 308 10.16 7.53 4.64
CA GLU A 308 8.81 7.32 5.13
C GLU A 308 8.53 5.84 5.41
N VAL A 309 7.79 5.54 6.49
CA VAL A 309 7.30 4.19 6.78
C VAL A 309 5.79 4.14 6.54
N LEU A 310 5.37 3.20 5.72
CA LEU A 310 3.97 2.91 5.43
C LEU A 310 3.53 1.73 6.32
N VAL A 311 2.88 2.04 7.44
CA VAL A 311 2.44 1.04 8.40
C VAL A 311 1.13 0.40 7.97
N ALA A 312 1.07 -0.92 7.97
CA ALA A 312 -0.13 -1.68 7.68
C ALA A 312 -0.64 -2.38 8.96
N PRO A 313 -1.68 -1.85 9.61
CA PRO A 313 -2.29 -2.48 10.77
C PRO A 313 -3.26 -3.59 10.32
N LEU A 314 -2.71 -4.68 9.77
CA LEU A 314 -3.49 -5.81 9.25
C LEU A 314 -3.89 -6.74 10.41
N ILE A 315 -4.83 -6.27 11.24
CA ILE A 315 -5.31 -6.94 12.45
C ILE A 315 -6.84 -6.85 12.55
N PRO A 316 -7.49 -7.79 13.28
CA PRO A 316 -8.95 -7.81 13.39
C PRO A 316 -9.47 -6.63 14.20
N GLY A 317 -10.59 -6.08 13.75
CA GLY A 317 -11.36 -5.05 14.44
C GLY A 317 -10.85 -3.62 14.22
N ILE A 318 -11.77 -2.73 13.83
CA ILE A 318 -11.45 -1.31 13.59
C ILE A 318 -10.92 -0.61 14.85
N GLU A 319 -11.41 -0.98 16.02
CA GLU A 319 -10.98 -0.44 17.31
C GLU A 319 -9.49 -0.69 17.53
N GLN A 320 -9.02 -1.90 17.23
CA GLN A 320 -7.61 -2.29 17.37
C GLN A 320 -6.74 -1.58 16.32
N ARG A 321 -7.20 -1.51 15.07
CA ARG A 321 -6.50 -0.72 14.04
C ARG A 321 -6.37 0.75 14.42
N CYS A 322 -7.44 1.35 14.94
CA CYS A 322 -7.42 2.73 15.45
C CYS A 322 -6.51 2.90 16.67
N LYS A 323 -6.49 1.92 17.57
CA LYS A 323 -5.60 1.92 18.74
C LYS A 323 -4.14 1.89 18.31
N THR A 324 -3.78 1.01 17.37
CA THR A 324 -2.43 0.97 16.79
C THR A 324 -2.00 2.34 16.25
N LEU A 325 -2.85 3.04 15.48
CA LEU A 325 -2.50 4.37 14.96
C LEU A 325 -2.32 5.40 16.08
N LYS A 326 -3.14 5.38 17.13
CA LYS A 326 -3.00 6.31 18.27
C LYS A 326 -1.66 6.08 18.98
N LEU A 327 -1.36 4.84 19.31
CA LEU A 327 -0.12 4.48 20.00
C LEU A 327 1.13 4.81 19.16
N LEU A 328 1.07 4.64 17.83
CA LEU A 328 2.15 5.06 16.92
C LEU A 328 2.30 6.58 16.85
N ALA A 329 1.18 7.31 16.83
CA ALA A 329 1.21 8.78 16.80
C ALA A 329 1.85 9.36 18.06
N GLU A 330 1.57 8.80 19.23
CA GLU A 330 2.19 9.21 20.51
C GLU A 330 3.73 9.04 20.52
N ILE A 331 4.26 8.12 19.69
CA ILE A 331 5.71 7.87 19.59
C ILE A 331 6.39 8.81 18.59
N TYR A 332 5.72 9.10 17.45
CA TYR A 332 6.40 9.68 16.28
C TYR A 332 5.81 11.00 15.77
N LEU A 333 4.59 11.37 16.16
CA LEU A 333 3.87 12.54 15.64
C LEU A 333 3.56 13.54 16.73
#